data_14f9c395307c5071e7a78500ee6c0fb6
#
_entry.id   14f9c395307c5071e7a78500ee6c0fb6
#
_cell.length_a   1.000
_cell.length_b   1.000
_cell.length_c   1.000
_cell.angle_alpha   90.00
_cell.angle_beta   90.00
_cell.angle_gamma   90.00
#
_symmetry.space_group_name_H-M   'P 1'
#
loop_
_entity.id
_entity.type
_entity.pdbx_description
1 polymer ?
#
loop_
_entity_poly.entity_id
_entity_poly.type
_entity_poly.pdbx_seq_one_letter_code
_entity_poly.pdbx_strand_id
1 'polypeptide(L)'
;MKRIILPSAILAAFVGSLIAAEPPSPVSEPSPLILKPYWDSALPRAGRVESVCVRIENPTDKQLALDVTLTPPAGMKLLDPATQQVGKWEKKPVYATNYNPSNPFRKVEEKNANATVIWRVEAIEPLTGTLVISVKGEGVQLAQTSLPVDFAAALEKTVSPYVPTPVAAETDYLIGAQYFPGWRAGEPISTGWSPIEPYPERKPALGWYDEDNPEVTDWEIKYALEHGINFFLICWYRGQGNAGKPVEHIMGHSMDNFLNKAKFRDDFKVCLSWENYSVDGVSDENDLLNNLLPYWIENYFKKPGYLKVDNKPVVSIYALHKFVEQLGGTANARSAVGKMNDACKAAGFAGILLISEYRGTEAAPLQMAVECGMDASYAYCYGIDEDVSKDDGVGMVMNNLNRRVKAGLLPIIPTLPHGWGPQPWIDYTNYPFGGGFWRVGPPAFRKIAAQIKELMDSQPKGSLQSRMLLLDNWNEWGEGHYLAPCREHGFAYLDIVRDIFCKGPSEHVDLVPEDAGRGPYDAGYRSWLKTQK
;
A
#
# COMPACT_ATOMS: atom_id res chain seq x y z
N MET A 1 19.94 35.77 -24.77
CA MET A 1 19.13 35.56 -23.53
C MET A 1 17.67 35.53 -23.92
N LYS A 2 17.13 34.36 -24.23
CA LYS A 2 15.69 34.12 -24.36
C LYS A 2 15.39 32.93 -23.49
N ARG A 3 14.66 33.17 -22.40
CA ARG A 3 14.12 32.12 -21.55
C ARG A 3 13.08 31.34 -22.35
N ILE A 4 13.34 30.09 -22.61
CA ILE A 4 12.36 29.15 -23.14
C ILE A 4 11.60 28.61 -21.91
N ILE A 5 10.36 29.06 -21.76
CA ILE A 5 9.39 28.49 -20.84
C ILE A 5 8.86 27.26 -21.59
N LEU A 6 9.21 26.08 -21.13
CA LEU A 6 8.55 24.85 -21.55
C LEU A 6 7.20 24.76 -20.81
N PRO A 7 6.09 24.55 -21.53
CA PRO A 7 4.79 24.38 -20.89
C PRO A 7 4.69 22.99 -20.27
N SER A 8 4.35 22.95 -19.00
CA SER A 8 3.87 21.75 -18.29
C SER A 8 2.50 21.33 -18.83
N ALA A 9 2.48 20.52 -19.85
CA ALA A 9 1.26 20.10 -20.54
C ALA A 9 1.35 18.66 -21.01
N ILE A 10 1.45 17.71 -20.08
CA ILE A 10 1.08 16.30 -20.33
C ILE A 10 0.56 15.70 -19.01
N LEU A 11 -0.39 16.36 -18.38
CA LEU A 11 -1.28 15.78 -17.37
C LEU A 11 -2.76 16.10 -17.69
N ALA A 12 -3.03 16.47 -18.94
CA ALA A 12 -4.35 16.91 -19.40
C ALA A 12 -4.98 15.95 -20.40
N ALA A 13 -5.08 14.67 -20.05
CA ALA A 13 -5.86 13.69 -20.81
C ALA A 13 -7.09 13.19 -20.04
N PHE A 14 -7.62 14.01 -19.11
CA PHE A 14 -8.93 13.80 -18.50
C PHE A 14 -9.66 15.14 -18.35
N VAL A 15 -9.94 15.82 -19.46
CA VAL A 15 -10.92 16.91 -19.47
C VAL A 15 -12.08 16.48 -20.34
N GLY A 16 -13.00 15.75 -19.74
CA GLY A 16 -14.36 15.66 -20.20
C GLY A 16 -15.03 17.02 -19.98
N SER A 17 -15.78 17.48 -20.97
CA SER A 17 -16.47 18.76 -21.10
C SER A 17 -17.10 19.26 -19.81
N LEU A 18 -16.59 20.35 -19.25
CA LEU A 18 -17.25 21.14 -18.22
C LEU A 18 -18.41 21.92 -18.87
N ILE A 19 -19.62 21.46 -18.66
CA ILE A 19 -20.82 22.31 -18.72
C ILE A 19 -20.80 23.08 -17.40
N ALA A 20 -20.66 24.39 -17.50
CA ALA A 20 -20.71 25.28 -16.36
C ALA A 20 -22.09 25.20 -15.70
N ALA A 21 -22.17 24.55 -14.56
CA ALA A 21 -23.29 24.66 -13.65
C ALA A 21 -23.06 25.88 -12.76
N GLU A 22 -24.06 26.72 -12.59
CA GLU A 22 -24.05 27.86 -11.65
C GLU A 22 -23.70 27.37 -10.24
N PRO A 23 -22.93 28.18 -9.47
CA PRO A 23 -22.57 27.79 -8.12
C PRO A 23 -23.85 27.73 -7.25
N PRO A 24 -24.06 26.63 -6.50
CA PRO A 24 -25.14 26.58 -5.54
C PRO A 24 -24.89 27.62 -4.44
N SER A 25 -25.96 28.34 -4.06
CA SER A 25 -25.97 29.28 -2.96
C SER A 25 -25.47 28.63 -1.66
N PRO A 26 -24.75 29.36 -0.78
CA PRO A 26 -24.19 28.78 0.42
C PRO A 26 -25.28 28.48 1.45
N VAL A 27 -25.76 27.27 1.50
CA VAL A 27 -26.40 26.73 2.70
C VAL A 27 -25.28 26.08 3.50
N SER A 28 -24.84 26.74 4.52
CA SER A 28 -23.82 26.21 5.45
C SER A 28 -24.45 25.15 6.37
N GLU A 29 -24.61 23.94 5.89
CA GLU A 29 -24.69 22.80 6.80
C GLU A 29 -23.30 22.60 7.42
N PRO A 30 -23.20 22.33 8.73
CA PRO A 30 -21.92 22.03 9.34
C PRO A 30 -21.34 20.80 8.64
N SER A 31 -20.12 20.90 8.12
CA SER A 31 -19.43 19.76 7.53
C SER A 31 -19.43 18.59 8.51
N PRO A 32 -19.83 17.38 8.12
CA PRO A 32 -19.96 16.26 9.03
C PRO A 32 -18.59 15.92 9.63
N LEU A 33 -18.57 15.67 10.95
CA LEU A 33 -17.38 15.18 11.64
C LEU A 33 -16.92 13.88 10.99
N ILE A 34 -15.62 13.71 10.78
CA ILE A 34 -15.03 12.48 10.28
C ILE A 34 -14.59 11.64 11.48
N LEU A 35 -15.13 10.45 11.62
CA LEU A 35 -14.80 9.53 12.71
C LEU A 35 -13.88 8.42 12.19
N LYS A 36 -12.74 8.24 12.84
CA LYS A 36 -11.77 7.17 12.56
C LYS A 36 -11.59 6.31 13.82
N PRO A 37 -12.42 5.26 13.97
CA PRO A 37 -12.27 4.32 15.07
C PRO A 37 -11.13 3.33 14.77
N TYR A 38 -10.40 2.92 15.81
CA TYR A 38 -9.33 1.93 15.70
C TYR A 38 -9.04 1.29 17.05
N TRP A 39 -8.39 0.12 17.01
CA TRP A 39 -7.81 -0.53 18.19
C TRP A 39 -6.41 0.00 18.44
N ASP A 40 -6.01 0.16 19.72
CA ASP A 40 -4.61 0.53 20.04
C ASP A 40 -3.63 -0.64 19.81
N SER A 41 -4.15 -1.86 19.70
CA SER A 41 -3.44 -3.07 19.24
C SER A 41 -3.93 -3.46 17.84
N ALA A 42 -3.03 -3.92 16.98
CA ALA A 42 -3.41 -4.49 15.68
C ALA A 42 -4.10 -5.87 15.81
N LEU A 43 -3.98 -6.52 16.98
CA LEU A 43 -4.58 -7.83 17.25
C LEU A 43 -5.07 -7.88 18.70
N PRO A 44 -6.30 -7.40 18.98
CA PRO A 44 -6.90 -7.51 20.32
C PRO A 44 -7.07 -8.97 20.75
N ARG A 45 -6.81 -9.27 22.03
CA ARG A 45 -6.91 -10.63 22.57
C ARG A 45 -7.79 -10.72 23.79
N ALA A 46 -8.51 -11.83 23.90
CA ALA A 46 -9.21 -12.22 25.11
C ALA A 46 -8.26 -12.31 26.31
N GLY A 47 -8.77 -11.98 27.49
CA GLY A 47 -8.00 -11.98 28.74
C GLY A 47 -7.02 -10.80 28.89
N ARG A 48 -7.04 -9.84 27.96
CA ARG A 48 -6.26 -8.59 28.06
C ARG A 48 -7.18 -7.38 28.13
N VAL A 49 -6.69 -6.33 28.77
CA VAL A 49 -7.29 -5.00 28.68
C VAL A 49 -6.80 -4.36 27.40
N GLU A 50 -7.71 -4.12 26.49
CA GLU A 50 -7.46 -3.48 25.21
C GLU A 50 -8.02 -2.05 25.19
N SER A 51 -7.56 -1.21 24.28
CA SER A 51 -8.03 0.15 24.13
C SER A 51 -8.74 0.33 22.80
N VAL A 52 -9.97 0.83 22.86
CA VAL A 52 -10.72 1.35 21.71
C VAL A 52 -10.47 2.85 21.63
N CYS A 53 -10.08 3.31 20.48
CA CYS A 53 -9.82 4.71 20.19
C CYS A 53 -10.75 5.22 19.09
N VAL A 54 -11.14 6.48 19.15
CA VAL A 54 -11.72 7.19 18.03
C VAL A 54 -11.02 8.51 17.85
N ARG A 55 -10.43 8.73 16.68
CA ARG A 55 -9.95 10.03 16.25
C ARG A 55 -11.09 10.75 15.53
N ILE A 56 -11.42 11.94 16.01
CA ILE A 56 -12.50 12.78 15.47
C ILE A 56 -11.83 13.94 14.75
N GLU A 57 -12.06 14.06 13.45
CA GLU A 57 -11.64 15.22 12.67
C GLU A 57 -12.80 16.20 12.55
N ASN A 58 -12.50 17.47 12.80
CA ASN A 58 -13.43 18.57 12.62
C ASN A 58 -12.93 19.48 11.49
N PRO A 59 -13.57 19.44 10.32
CA PRO A 59 -13.13 20.27 9.19
C PRO A 59 -13.41 21.77 9.36
N THR A 60 -14.15 22.19 10.42
CA THR A 60 -14.59 23.58 10.60
C THR A 60 -13.67 24.34 11.51
N ASP A 61 -12.56 24.17 11.91
CA ASP A 61 -11.72 24.94 12.87
C ASP A 61 -12.42 25.41 14.17
N LYS A 62 -13.74 25.18 14.33
CA LYS A 62 -14.49 25.55 15.53
C LYS A 62 -14.25 24.53 16.62
N GLN A 63 -13.98 24.99 17.82
CA GLN A 63 -13.96 24.11 18.99
C GLN A 63 -15.41 23.74 19.34
N LEU A 64 -15.73 22.45 19.22
CA LEU A 64 -17.04 21.90 19.57
C LEU A 64 -16.95 21.17 20.90
N ALA A 65 -17.96 21.33 21.75
CA ALA A 65 -18.15 20.49 22.91
C ALA A 65 -18.96 19.27 22.47
N LEU A 66 -18.39 18.07 22.61
CA LEU A 66 -18.99 16.83 22.12
C LEU A 66 -19.13 15.82 23.26
N ASP A 67 -20.26 15.10 23.26
CA ASP A 67 -20.44 13.86 24.00
C ASP A 67 -20.21 12.69 23.07
N VAL A 68 -19.23 11.86 23.39
CA VAL A 68 -18.84 10.70 22.57
C VAL A 68 -19.14 9.44 23.37
N THR A 69 -20.03 8.59 22.85
CA THR A 69 -20.53 7.41 23.56
C THR A 69 -20.12 6.14 22.82
N LEU A 70 -19.50 5.21 23.57
CA LEU A 70 -19.19 3.86 23.11
C LEU A 70 -20.30 2.88 23.56
N THR A 71 -20.82 2.10 22.63
CA THR A 71 -21.72 0.97 22.91
C THR A 71 -21.02 -0.33 22.50
N PRO A 72 -20.56 -1.16 23.46
CA PRO A 72 -19.89 -2.41 23.16
C PRO A 72 -20.90 -3.51 22.79
N PRO A 73 -20.48 -4.56 22.05
CA PRO A 73 -21.28 -5.75 21.85
C PRO A 73 -21.42 -6.57 23.15
N ALA A 74 -22.36 -7.51 23.17
CA ALA A 74 -22.50 -8.47 24.27
C ALA A 74 -21.20 -9.28 24.43
N GLY A 75 -20.79 -9.52 25.68
CA GLY A 75 -19.54 -10.23 25.98
C GLY A 75 -18.32 -9.32 26.17
N MET A 76 -18.40 -8.06 25.78
CA MET A 76 -17.35 -7.09 26.03
C MET A 76 -17.69 -6.22 27.23
N LYS A 77 -16.78 -6.14 28.19
CA LYS A 77 -16.89 -5.28 29.37
C LYS A 77 -16.20 -3.95 29.11
N LEU A 78 -16.92 -2.86 29.34
CA LEU A 78 -16.38 -1.50 29.33
C LEU A 78 -15.83 -1.17 30.73
N LEU A 79 -14.59 -0.70 30.80
CA LEU A 79 -13.89 -0.37 32.05
C LEU A 79 -13.91 1.13 32.38
N ASP A 80 -14.19 1.97 31.37
CA ASP A 80 -14.31 3.41 31.50
C ASP A 80 -15.78 3.87 31.34
N PRO A 81 -16.14 5.12 31.70
CA PRO A 81 -17.46 5.67 31.40
C PRO A 81 -17.81 5.57 29.90
N ALA A 82 -19.00 5.05 29.60
CA ALA A 82 -19.45 4.87 28.22
C ALA A 82 -19.45 6.17 27.42
N THR A 83 -19.86 7.27 28.07
CA THR A 83 -19.84 8.61 27.47
C THR A 83 -18.66 9.42 28.02
N GLN A 84 -17.87 9.97 27.14
CA GLN A 84 -16.76 10.86 27.46
C GLN A 84 -16.98 12.20 26.74
N GLN A 85 -16.47 13.28 27.32
CA GLN A 85 -16.62 14.60 26.78
C GLN A 85 -15.35 15.06 26.06
N VAL A 86 -15.52 15.69 24.91
CA VAL A 86 -14.46 16.37 24.15
C VAL A 86 -14.70 17.86 24.20
N GLY A 87 -13.79 18.57 24.84
CA GLY A 87 -13.78 20.04 24.89
C GLY A 87 -12.45 20.64 24.41
N LYS A 88 -11.45 19.77 24.18
CA LYS A 88 -10.12 20.20 23.74
C LYS A 88 -9.78 19.50 22.42
N TRP A 89 -9.33 20.31 21.46
CA TRP A 89 -8.93 19.85 20.14
C TRP A 89 -7.42 19.96 19.96
N GLU A 90 -6.85 18.95 19.28
CA GLU A 90 -5.44 18.89 18.98
C GLU A 90 -5.16 19.50 17.60
N LYS A 91 -3.94 19.98 17.43
CA LYS A 91 -3.52 20.52 16.15
C LYS A 91 -3.29 19.42 15.14
N LYS A 92 -3.81 19.61 13.92
CA LYS A 92 -3.55 18.77 12.75
C LYS A 92 -2.63 19.52 11.79
N PRO A 93 -1.51 18.93 11.35
CA PRO A 93 -0.70 19.52 10.31
C PRO A 93 -1.45 19.52 8.98
N VAL A 94 -1.37 20.63 8.26
CA VAL A 94 -1.84 20.76 6.87
C VAL A 94 -0.62 20.89 5.98
N TYR A 95 -0.53 20.03 4.97
CA TYR A 95 0.59 19.99 4.03
C TYR A 95 0.24 20.74 2.75
N ALA A 96 1.27 21.29 2.08
CA ALA A 96 1.07 21.94 0.80
C ALA A 96 0.57 20.94 -0.25
N THR A 97 -0.46 21.37 -1.00
CA THR A 97 -1.05 20.58 -2.09
C THR A 97 -0.17 20.49 -3.34
N ASN A 98 0.89 21.30 -3.41
CA ASN A 98 1.82 21.27 -4.52
C ASN A 98 2.84 20.16 -4.29
N TYR A 99 2.69 19.08 -5.04
CA TYR A 99 3.70 18.04 -5.08
C TYR A 99 5.04 18.65 -5.52
N ASN A 100 5.96 18.76 -4.58
CA ASN A 100 7.35 19.12 -4.83
C ASN A 100 8.21 17.89 -4.55
N PRO A 101 8.80 17.26 -5.58
CA PRO A 101 9.63 16.08 -5.39
C PRO A 101 10.79 16.28 -4.41
N SER A 102 11.26 17.53 -4.25
CA SER A 102 12.32 17.89 -3.30
C SER A 102 11.82 18.08 -1.86
N ASN A 103 10.53 18.27 -1.67
CA ASN A 103 9.89 18.40 -0.36
C ASN A 103 8.38 18.15 -0.45
N PRO A 104 7.98 16.91 -0.68
CA PRO A 104 6.57 16.56 -0.91
C PRO A 104 5.66 16.81 0.29
N PHE A 105 6.21 17.02 1.48
CA PHE A 105 5.48 17.12 2.74
C PHE A 105 5.70 18.47 3.45
N ARG A 106 5.82 19.54 2.70
CA ARG A 106 5.96 20.85 3.31
C ARG A 106 4.72 21.19 4.13
N LYS A 107 4.87 21.17 5.45
CA LYS A 107 3.87 21.67 6.38
C LYS A 107 3.65 23.17 6.15
N VAL A 108 2.41 23.58 5.93
CA VAL A 108 2.06 24.99 5.67
C VAL A 108 1.36 25.63 6.85
N GLU A 109 0.54 24.89 7.57
CA GLU A 109 -0.20 25.38 8.72
C GLU A 109 -0.53 24.27 9.72
N GLU A 110 -1.06 24.63 10.89
CA GLU A 110 -1.64 23.72 11.86
C GLU A 110 -3.04 24.20 12.25
N LYS A 111 -4.02 23.31 12.17
CA LYS A 111 -5.41 23.56 12.57
C LYS A 111 -5.76 22.77 13.82
N ASN A 112 -6.57 23.36 14.71
CA ASN A 112 -7.13 22.66 15.87
C ASN A 112 -8.32 21.79 15.43
N ALA A 113 -8.04 20.68 14.77
CA ALA A 113 -9.02 19.91 14.04
C ALA A 113 -9.19 18.47 14.49
N ASN A 114 -8.35 17.96 15.40
CA ASN A 114 -8.42 16.58 15.88
C ASN A 114 -8.75 16.52 17.36
N ALA A 115 -9.53 15.49 17.74
CA ALA A 115 -9.68 15.04 19.12
C ALA A 115 -9.64 13.51 19.14
N THR A 116 -9.05 12.94 20.19
CA THR A 116 -9.02 11.49 20.38
C THR A 116 -9.70 11.13 21.68
N VAL A 117 -10.60 10.14 21.62
CA VAL A 117 -11.25 9.56 22.81
C VAL A 117 -10.85 8.11 22.91
N ILE A 118 -10.57 7.63 24.12
CA ILE A 118 -10.04 6.30 24.38
C ILE A 118 -10.88 5.63 25.48
N TRP A 119 -11.27 4.38 25.26
CA TRP A 119 -11.92 3.52 26.26
C TRP A 119 -11.10 2.25 26.42
N ARG A 120 -10.97 1.82 27.68
CA ARG A 120 -10.45 0.50 28.00
C ARG A 120 -11.60 -0.49 28.03
N VAL A 121 -11.38 -1.63 27.40
CA VAL A 121 -12.35 -2.72 27.30
C VAL A 121 -11.67 -4.06 27.57
N GLU A 122 -12.47 -5.07 27.92
CA GLU A 122 -12.00 -6.42 28.20
C GLU A 122 -13.02 -7.43 27.68
N ALA A 123 -12.55 -8.50 27.05
CA ALA A 123 -13.31 -9.71 26.76
C ALA A 123 -12.56 -10.90 27.39
N ILE A 124 -13.25 -11.79 28.09
CA ILE A 124 -12.63 -12.95 28.76
C ILE A 124 -12.39 -14.08 27.76
N GLU A 125 -13.33 -14.25 26.83
CA GLU A 125 -13.30 -15.27 25.77
C GLU A 125 -13.14 -14.61 24.40
N PRO A 126 -12.71 -15.34 23.37
CA PRO A 126 -12.73 -14.87 21.98
C PRO A 126 -14.10 -14.29 21.63
N LEU A 127 -14.11 -13.15 20.99
CA LEU A 127 -15.34 -12.40 20.75
C LEU A 127 -15.32 -11.75 19.37
N THR A 128 -16.33 -12.04 18.56
CA THR A 128 -16.61 -11.31 17.32
C THR A 128 -17.87 -10.48 17.46
N GLY A 129 -17.93 -9.33 16.81
CA GLY A 129 -19.08 -8.45 16.87
C GLY A 129 -18.82 -7.08 16.27
N THR A 130 -19.61 -6.11 16.73
CA THR A 130 -19.47 -4.72 16.30
C THR A 130 -19.70 -3.81 17.50
N LEU A 131 -18.81 -2.87 17.74
CA LEU A 131 -19.05 -1.77 18.67
C LEU A 131 -19.53 -0.55 17.87
N VAL A 132 -20.30 0.32 18.53
CA VAL A 132 -20.84 1.54 17.94
C VAL A 132 -20.34 2.75 18.72
N ILE A 133 -19.87 3.78 18.00
CA ILE A 133 -19.46 5.05 18.56
C ILE A 133 -20.38 6.14 18.02
N SER A 134 -21.07 6.83 18.92
CA SER A 134 -22.00 7.91 18.62
C SER A 134 -21.48 9.24 19.14
N VAL A 135 -21.59 10.28 18.35
CA VAL A 135 -21.11 11.63 18.69
C VAL A 135 -22.30 12.61 18.70
N LYS A 136 -22.48 13.31 19.80
CA LYS A 136 -23.50 14.35 19.97
C LYS A 136 -22.87 15.68 20.32
N GLY A 137 -23.43 16.77 19.79
CA GLY A 137 -23.14 18.14 20.21
C GLY A 137 -24.44 18.82 20.63
N GLU A 138 -24.45 19.47 21.80
CA GLU A 138 -25.66 20.13 22.36
C GLU A 138 -26.90 19.19 22.37
N GLY A 139 -26.67 17.90 22.63
CA GLY A 139 -27.72 16.88 22.65
C GLY A 139 -28.17 16.34 21.28
N VAL A 140 -27.73 16.92 20.18
CA VAL A 140 -28.06 16.50 18.80
C VAL A 140 -27.05 15.49 18.29
N GLN A 141 -27.51 14.41 17.64
CA GLN A 141 -26.65 13.44 16.98
C GLN A 141 -25.96 14.10 15.77
N LEU A 142 -24.62 14.19 15.80
CA LEU A 142 -23.82 14.76 14.72
C LEU A 142 -23.21 13.68 13.82
N ALA A 143 -22.70 12.60 14.40
CA ALA A 143 -22.06 11.52 13.66
C ALA A 143 -22.18 10.18 14.39
N GLN A 144 -22.04 9.10 13.66
CA GLN A 144 -21.95 7.74 14.19
C GLN A 144 -21.04 6.91 13.31
N THR A 145 -20.30 5.99 13.92
CA THR A 145 -19.48 5.00 13.23
C THR A 145 -19.51 3.68 13.98
N SER A 146 -18.97 2.64 13.36
CA SER A 146 -18.81 1.33 13.98
C SER A 146 -17.38 0.83 13.78
N LEU A 147 -16.93 -0.04 14.69
CA LEU A 147 -15.65 -0.74 14.58
C LEU A 147 -15.93 -2.25 14.73
N PRO A 148 -15.45 -3.09 13.82
CA PRO A 148 -15.47 -4.53 13.99
C PRO A 148 -14.72 -4.93 15.27
N VAL A 149 -15.28 -5.90 15.97
CA VAL A 149 -14.69 -6.54 17.13
C VAL A 149 -14.28 -7.93 16.72
N ASP A 150 -12.99 -8.22 16.85
CA ASP A 150 -12.42 -9.55 16.67
C ASP A 150 -11.32 -9.75 17.71
N PHE A 151 -11.71 -10.31 18.87
CA PHE A 151 -10.77 -10.66 19.93
C PHE A 151 -10.29 -12.08 19.68
N ALA A 152 -9.04 -12.21 19.28
CA ALA A 152 -8.39 -13.49 19.17
C ALA A 152 -8.30 -14.21 20.53
N ALA A 153 -8.08 -15.52 20.50
CA ALA A 153 -7.89 -16.30 21.71
C ALA A 153 -6.71 -15.79 22.55
N ALA A 154 -6.83 -15.93 23.86
CA ALA A 154 -5.72 -15.68 24.77
C ALA A 154 -4.52 -16.56 24.40
N LEU A 155 -3.32 -15.98 24.44
CA LEU A 155 -2.07 -16.71 24.27
C LEU A 155 -1.28 -16.68 25.58
N GLU A 156 -0.66 -17.79 25.92
CA GLU A 156 0.38 -17.78 26.94
C GLU A 156 1.55 -16.91 26.46
N LYS A 157 2.00 -16.01 27.32
CA LYS A 157 3.16 -15.17 27.02
C LYS A 157 4.40 -16.04 26.85
N THR A 158 4.85 -16.19 25.61
CA THR A 158 6.15 -16.81 25.30
C THR A 158 7.12 -15.73 24.87
N VAL A 159 8.30 -15.72 25.47
CA VAL A 159 9.39 -14.86 25.01
C VAL A 159 10.19 -15.65 23.98
N SER A 160 10.02 -15.32 22.71
CA SER A 160 10.81 -15.93 21.65
C SER A 160 12.18 -15.24 21.54
N PRO A 161 13.28 -15.98 21.33
CA PRO A 161 14.60 -15.40 21.13
C PRO A 161 14.69 -14.62 19.81
N TYR A 162 13.79 -14.86 18.88
CA TYR A 162 13.71 -14.23 17.57
C TYR A 162 12.29 -14.22 17.05
N VAL A 163 12.05 -13.67 15.84
CA VAL A 163 10.79 -13.81 15.12
C VAL A 163 10.42 -15.29 15.01
N PRO A 164 9.22 -15.71 15.41
CA PRO A 164 8.80 -17.10 15.26
C PRO A 164 8.87 -17.56 13.80
N THR A 165 9.35 -18.76 13.57
CA THR A 165 9.49 -19.30 12.21
C THR A 165 8.15 -19.26 11.48
N PRO A 166 8.08 -18.72 10.25
CA PRO A 166 6.86 -18.68 9.48
C PRO A 166 6.39 -20.11 9.10
N VAL A 167 5.08 -20.30 9.06
CA VAL A 167 4.43 -21.51 8.55
C VAL A 167 3.68 -21.11 7.28
N ALA A 168 4.31 -21.29 6.12
CA ALA A 168 3.76 -20.84 4.85
C ALA A 168 2.41 -21.52 4.54
N ALA A 169 1.41 -20.71 4.19
CA ALA A 169 0.15 -21.22 3.66
C ALA A 169 0.35 -21.77 2.24
N GLU A 170 -0.16 -22.97 1.98
CA GLU A 170 -0.04 -23.58 0.65
C GLU A 170 -0.99 -22.93 -0.34
N THR A 171 -0.47 -22.51 -1.49
CA THR A 171 -1.24 -21.93 -2.59
C THR A 171 -0.71 -22.40 -3.94
N ASP A 172 -1.58 -22.48 -4.95
CA ASP A 172 -1.19 -22.78 -6.34
C ASP A 172 -0.83 -21.51 -7.13
N TYR A 173 -0.96 -20.34 -6.51
CA TYR A 173 -0.73 -19.06 -7.17
C TYR A 173 0.59 -18.41 -6.76
N LEU A 174 1.14 -17.61 -7.66
CA LEU A 174 2.19 -16.63 -7.34
C LEU A 174 1.48 -15.33 -6.89
N ILE A 175 1.42 -15.11 -5.59
CA ILE A 175 0.77 -13.94 -5.01
C ILE A 175 1.85 -12.98 -4.54
N GLY A 176 1.90 -11.80 -5.14
CA GLY A 176 2.84 -10.75 -4.77
C GLY A 176 2.14 -9.51 -4.26
N ALA A 177 2.79 -8.79 -3.35
CA ALA A 177 2.36 -7.45 -2.96
C ALA A 177 3.38 -6.41 -3.42
N GLN A 178 2.89 -5.25 -3.85
CA GLN A 178 3.76 -4.13 -4.14
C GLN A 178 4.31 -3.57 -2.83
N TYR A 179 5.59 -3.19 -2.81
CA TYR A 179 6.31 -2.81 -1.60
C TYR A 179 7.05 -1.48 -1.81
N PHE A 180 6.79 -0.51 -0.96
CA PHE A 180 7.46 0.78 -0.97
C PHE A 180 8.57 0.82 0.10
N PRO A 181 9.86 1.05 -0.27
CA PRO A 181 11.00 0.98 0.66
C PRO A 181 11.32 2.34 1.30
N GLY A 182 10.34 3.04 1.87
CA GLY A 182 10.51 4.40 2.36
C GLY A 182 10.37 4.59 3.88
N TRP A 183 10.25 3.52 4.66
CA TRP A 183 9.89 3.60 6.07
C TRP A 183 11.11 3.55 6.99
N ARG A 184 12.02 4.47 6.74
CA ARG A 184 13.22 4.69 7.53
C ARG A 184 13.27 6.14 8.01
N ALA A 185 13.60 6.35 9.27
CA ALA A 185 13.75 7.68 9.82
C ALA A 185 14.88 8.45 9.11
N GLY A 186 14.56 9.67 8.64
CA GLY A 186 15.54 10.52 7.94
C GLY A 186 15.80 10.12 6.47
N GLU A 187 15.00 9.23 5.89
CA GLU A 187 15.10 8.89 4.47
C GLU A 187 14.85 10.14 3.59
N PRO A 188 15.77 10.47 2.64
CA PRO A 188 15.67 11.72 1.88
C PRO A 188 14.47 11.81 0.92
N ILE A 189 13.99 10.68 0.42
CA ILE A 189 12.91 10.63 -0.58
C ILE A 189 11.55 10.50 0.07
N SER A 190 11.45 9.68 1.12
CA SER A 190 10.26 9.57 1.92
C SER A 190 10.54 10.21 3.27
N THR A 191 9.70 11.07 3.76
CA THR A 191 9.86 11.70 5.07
C THR A 191 9.66 10.72 6.24
N GLY A 192 9.58 9.41 5.94
CA GLY A 192 9.37 8.36 6.91
C GLY A 192 8.04 8.52 7.66
N TRP A 193 8.05 8.28 8.96
CA TRP A 193 6.83 8.22 9.78
C TRP A 193 6.25 9.57 10.19
N SER A 194 7.02 10.67 10.13
CA SER A 194 6.57 11.97 10.65
C SER A 194 5.24 12.47 10.08
N PRO A 195 4.94 12.31 8.77
CA PRO A 195 3.64 12.68 8.22
C PRO A 195 2.52 11.71 8.60
N ILE A 196 2.86 10.46 8.95
CA ILE A 196 1.89 9.39 9.24
C ILE A 196 1.51 9.37 10.72
N GLU A 197 2.43 9.75 11.60
CA GLU A 197 2.22 9.74 13.07
C GLU A 197 0.91 10.43 13.52
N PRO A 198 0.45 11.55 12.90
CA PRO A 198 -0.84 12.15 13.21
C PRO A 198 -2.07 11.30 12.85
N TYR A 199 -1.86 10.15 12.22
CA TYR A 199 -2.89 9.18 11.82
C TYR A 199 -2.68 7.85 12.56
N PRO A 200 -2.93 7.79 13.88
CA PRO A 200 -2.56 6.66 14.72
C PRO A 200 -3.27 5.35 14.35
N GLU A 201 -4.41 5.41 13.66
CA GLU A 201 -5.09 4.25 13.10
C GLU A 201 -4.24 3.52 12.05
N ARG A 202 -3.34 4.23 11.36
CA ARG A 202 -2.43 3.65 10.36
C ARG A 202 -1.20 3.00 10.97
N LYS A 203 -1.01 3.08 12.29
CA LYS A 203 0.20 2.51 12.90
C LYS A 203 0.30 1.02 12.62
N PRO A 204 1.42 0.57 12.00
CA PRO A 204 1.64 -0.86 11.73
C PRO A 204 1.66 -1.69 13.00
N ALA A 205 1.32 -2.97 12.90
CA ALA A 205 1.50 -3.95 13.97
C ALA A 205 2.96 -4.03 14.44
N LEU A 206 3.91 -3.76 13.54
CA LEU A 206 5.33 -3.71 13.84
C LEU A 206 5.76 -2.42 14.58
N GLY A 207 4.87 -1.44 14.74
CA GLY A 207 5.22 -0.11 15.25
C GLY A 207 5.73 0.83 14.16
N TRP A 208 6.27 1.99 14.56
CA TRP A 208 6.98 2.92 13.68
C TRP A 208 8.39 2.40 13.42
N TYR A 209 8.49 1.32 12.64
CA TYR A 209 9.70 0.54 12.44
C TYR A 209 10.76 1.24 11.58
N ASP A 210 11.96 0.67 11.58
CA ASP A 210 13.02 1.00 10.64
C ASP A 210 13.20 -0.19 9.68
N GLU A 211 12.96 0.03 8.40
CA GLU A 211 13.11 -1.00 7.36
C GLU A 211 14.54 -1.52 7.18
N ASP A 212 15.54 -0.83 7.68
CA ASP A 212 16.93 -1.35 7.67
C ASP A 212 17.15 -2.45 8.73
N ASN A 213 16.16 -2.67 9.61
CA ASN A 213 16.21 -3.74 10.59
C ASN A 213 15.79 -5.10 9.99
N PRO A 214 16.71 -6.08 9.82
CA PRO A 214 16.35 -7.38 9.24
C PRO A 214 15.28 -8.16 10.01
N GLU A 215 15.12 -7.90 11.31
CA GLU A 215 14.07 -8.54 12.12
C GLU A 215 12.67 -8.05 11.72
N VAL A 216 12.54 -6.77 11.32
CA VAL A 216 11.31 -6.23 10.73
C VAL A 216 10.99 -6.95 9.43
N THR A 217 11.97 -7.10 8.55
CA THR A 217 11.84 -7.86 7.31
C THR A 217 11.40 -9.31 7.56
N ASP A 218 11.92 -9.96 8.60
CA ASP A 218 11.52 -11.33 8.95
C ASP A 218 10.07 -11.41 9.45
N TRP A 219 9.56 -10.38 10.15
CA TRP A 219 8.14 -10.29 10.48
C TRP A 219 7.27 -10.09 9.24
N GLU A 220 7.69 -9.26 8.30
CA GLU A 220 6.96 -9.06 7.04
C GLU A 220 6.93 -10.34 6.20
N ILE A 221 8.04 -11.06 6.11
CA ILE A 221 8.10 -12.39 5.48
C ILE A 221 7.13 -13.36 6.16
N LYS A 222 7.12 -13.37 7.50
CA LYS A 222 6.22 -14.23 8.27
C LYS A 222 4.76 -13.91 7.95
N TYR A 223 4.36 -12.65 8.07
CA TYR A 223 3.00 -12.24 7.75
C TYR A 223 2.58 -12.59 6.32
N ALA A 224 3.46 -12.34 5.37
CA ALA A 224 3.21 -12.63 3.97
C ALA A 224 3.04 -14.13 3.71
N LEU A 225 4.01 -14.96 4.12
CA LEU A 225 4.00 -16.41 3.89
C LEU A 225 2.81 -17.10 4.56
N GLU A 226 2.48 -16.71 5.79
CA GLU A 226 1.36 -17.30 6.54
C GLU A 226 -0.01 -16.96 5.94
N HIS A 227 -0.06 -15.99 5.02
CA HIS A 227 -1.28 -15.63 4.29
C HIS A 227 -1.20 -15.92 2.78
N GLY A 228 -0.23 -16.75 2.35
CA GLY A 228 -0.11 -17.19 0.96
C GLY A 228 0.53 -16.18 0.02
N ILE A 229 1.01 -15.04 0.52
CA ILE A 229 1.79 -14.08 -0.25
C ILE A 229 3.22 -14.58 -0.27
N ASN A 230 3.77 -14.82 -1.46
CA ASN A 230 5.05 -15.50 -1.61
C ASN A 230 6.14 -14.67 -2.29
N PHE A 231 5.82 -13.42 -2.68
CA PHE A 231 6.84 -12.47 -3.11
C PHE A 231 6.44 -11.01 -2.87
N PHE A 232 7.43 -10.11 -2.88
CA PHE A 232 7.21 -8.67 -2.98
C PHE A 232 7.76 -8.11 -4.28
N LEU A 233 7.01 -7.20 -4.88
CA LEU A 233 7.40 -6.36 -6.01
C LEU A 233 7.89 -5.03 -5.42
N ILE A 234 9.20 -4.90 -5.20
CA ILE A 234 9.80 -3.77 -4.47
C ILE A 234 10.06 -2.62 -5.43
N CYS A 235 9.56 -1.43 -5.09
CA CYS A 235 9.87 -0.21 -5.83
C CYS A 235 11.39 0.02 -5.82
N TRP A 236 11.97 0.15 -7.00
CA TRP A 236 13.41 0.31 -7.20
C TRP A 236 13.72 1.67 -7.83
N TYR A 237 14.57 2.43 -7.18
CA TYR A 237 14.88 3.81 -7.55
C TYR A 237 16.35 3.97 -7.89
N ARG A 238 16.64 4.50 -9.08
CA ARG A 238 17.98 4.96 -9.43
C ARG A 238 18.23 6.35 -8.84
N GLY A 239 19.45 6.62 -8.40
CA GLY A 239 19.81 7.95 -7.86
C GLY A 239 19.52 9.08 -8.85
N GLN A 240 19.03 10.20 -8.34
CA GLN A 240 18.72 11.37 -9.15
C GLN A 240 19.99 11.96 -9.80
N GLY A 241 19.94 12.28 -11.10
CA GLY A 241 21.10 12.72 -11.87
C GLY A 241 22.10 11.59 -12.18
N ASN A 242 21.69 10.32 -12.05
CA ASN A 242 22.55 9.15 -12.20
C ASN A 242 22.39 8.45 -13.57
N ALA A 243 21.45 8.86 -14.44
CA ALA A 243 21.32 8.32 -15.79
C ALA A 243 22.63 8.52 -16.60
N GLY A 244 23.06 7.47 -17.30
CA GLY A 244 24.33 7.46 -18.04
C GLY A 244 25.59 7.26 -17.19
N LYS A 245 25.46 7.03 -15.88
CA LYS A 245 26.56 6.79 -14.93
C LYS A 245 26.46 5.39 -14.31
N PRO A 246 27.51 4.91 -13.62
CA PRO A 246 27.40 3.70 -12.79
C PRO A 246 26.20 3.80 -11.84
N VAL A 247 25.47 2.68 -11.68
CA VAL A 247 24.20 2.67 -10.96
C VAL A 247 24.41 2.98 -9.49
N GLU A 248 23.67 3.97 -9.00
CA GLU A 248 23.44 4.24 -7.59
C GLU A 248 22.00 3.84 -7.27
N HIS A 249 21.82 2.85 -6.38
CA HIS A 249 20.52 2.41 -5.92
C HIS A 249 20.19 3.15 -4.62
N ILE A 250 19.18 4.02 -4.64
CA ILE A 250 18.69 4.71 -3.45
C ILE A 250 17.54 3.93 -2.81
N MET A 251 17.39 4.04 -1.48
CA MET A 251 16.46 3.22 -0.68
C MET A 251 16.68 1.70 -0.85
N GLY A 252 17.93 1.29 -1.06
CA GLY A 252 18.29 -0.10 -1.35
C GLY A 252 18.31 -1.03 -0.15
N HIS A 253 18.10 -0.51 1.07
CA HIS A 253 18.17 -1.26 2.33
C HIS A 253 17.15 -2.42 2.38
N SER A 254 15.91 -2.21 1.93
CA SER A 254 14.89 -3.25 1.91
C SER A 254 15.28 -4.40 0.97
N MET A 255 15.72 -4.09 -0.26
CA MET A 255 16.18 -5.12 -1.20
C MET A 255 17.37 -5.91 -0.65
N ASP A 256 18.30 -5.23 0.04
CA ASP A 256 19.43 -5.87 0.68
C ASP A 256 19.02 -6.79 1.85
N ASN A 257 18.04 -6.37 2.65
CA ASN A 257 17.49 -7.19 3.72
C ASN A 257 16.83 -8.47 3.16
N PHE A 258 15.94 -8.35 2.18
CA PHE A 258 15.25 -9.49 1.58
C PHE A 258 16.18 -10.45 0.84
N LEU A 259 17.28 -9.98 0.26
CA LEU A 259 18.19 -10.82 -0.52
C LEU A 259 19.42 -11.32 0.25
N ASN A 260 19.86 -10.61 1.30
CA ASN A 260 21.14 -10.89 1.91
C ASN A 260 21.13 -11.02 3.44
N LYS A 261 20.23 -10.30 4.18
CA LYS A 261 20.35 -10.17 5.64
C LYS A 261 19.28 -10.92 6.43
N ALA A 262 17.99 -10.87 6.00
CA ALA A 262 16.90 -11.49 6.73
C ALA A 262 17.10 -12.99 6.90
N LYS A 263 16.70 -13.53 8.05
CA LYS A 263 16.87 -14.94 8.39
C LYS A 263 16.01 -15.85 7.52
N PHE A 264 14.79 -15.40 7.17
CA PHE A 264 13.83 -16.18 6.38
C PHE A 264 13.84 -15.82 4.88
N ARG A 265 14.87 -15.11 4.40
CA ARG A 265 15.00 -14.66 3.00
C ARG A 265 14.96 -15.78 1.96
N ASP A 266 15.38 -17.00 2.33
CA ASP A 266 15.43 -18.12 1.39
C ASP A 266 14.03 -18.71 1.12
N ASP A 267 13.09 -18.50 2.04
CA ASP A 267 11.70 -18.96 1.96
C ASP A 267 10.80 -17.99 1.17
N PHE A 268 11.27 -16.77 0.92
CA PHE A 268 10.50 -15.70 0.30
C PHE A 268 11.17 -15.18 -0.98
N LYS A 269 10.39 -14.57 -1.88
CA LYS A 269 10.94 -14.02 -3.12
C LYS A 269 10.69 -12.52 -3.22
N VAL A 270 11.58 -11.85 -3.95
CA VAL A 270 11.40 -10.43 -4.32
C VAL A 270 11.72 -10.22 -5.79
N CYS A 271 11.08 -9.25 -6.41
CA CYS A 271 11.47 -8.71 -7.70
C CYS A 271 11.38 -7.19 -7.69
N LEU A 272 12.02 -6.54 -8.63
CA LEU A 272 12.05 -5.08 -8.69
C LEU A 272 10.90 -4.52 -9.53
N SER A 273 10.30 -3.43 -9.06
CA SER A 273 9.47 -2.51 -9.84
C SER A 273 10.32 -1.27 -10.12
N TRP A 274 10.82 -1.16 -11.32
CA TRP A 274 11.65 -0.03 -11.71
C TRP A 274 10.80 1.24 -11.83
N GLU A 275 10.89 2.09 -10.81
CA GLU A 275 10.28 3.41 -10.81
C GLU A 275 11.18 4.35 -11.63
N ASN A 276 10.81 4.55 -12.89
CA ASN A 276 11.53 5.33 -13.87
C ASN A 276 10.76 6.61 -14.28
N TYR A 277 9.85 7.09 -13.43
CA TYR A 277 9.04 8.28 -13.66
C TYR A 277 9.49 9.47 -12.80
N SER A 278 9.55 9.27 -11.49
CA SER A 278 9.86 10.34 -10.51
C SER A 278 11.36 10.56 -10.33
N VAL A 279 12.16 9.55 -10.67
CA VAL A 279 13.64 9.55 -10.59
C VAL A 279 14.23 9.17 -11.92
N ASP A 280 15.55 9.11 -12.00
CA ASP A 280 16.23 8.80 -13.25
C ASP A 280 15.89 7.40 -13.77
N GLY A 281 15.54 7.33 -15.04
CA GLY A 281 15.49 6.11 -15.81
C GLY A 281 16.86 5.75 -16.40
N VAL A 282 16.93 5.71 -17.73
CA VAL A 282 18.19 5.55 -18.48
C VAL A 282 18.41 6.75 -19.41
N SER A 283 19.67 7.06 -19.73
CA SER A 283 19.98 8.09 -20.70
C SER A 283 19.73 7.61 -22.14
N ASP A 284 19.97 6.32 -22.41
CA ASP A 284 19.86 5.70 -23.72
C ASP A 284 19.99 4.15 -23.62
N GLU A 285 20.00 3.46 -24.76
CA GLU A 285 20.19 2.01 -24.83
C GLU A 285 21.55 1.56 -24.26
N ASN A 286 22.60 2.34 -24.46
CA ASN A 286 23.93 1.98 -23.96
C ASN A 286 23.95 1.96 -22.42
N ASP A 287 23.34 2.94 -21.79
CA ASP A 287 23.20 2.99 -20.32
C ASP A 287 22.37 1.82 -19.79
N LEU A 288 21.26 1.49 -20.47
CA LEU A 288 20.44 0.34 -20.13
C LEU A 288 21.24 -0.96 -20.13
N LEU A 289 21.99 -1.22 -21.20
CA LEU A 289 22.64 -2.50 -21.43
C LEU A 289 24.00 -2.64 -20.75
N ASN A 290 24.73 -1.55 -20.52
CA ASN A 290 26.08 -1.59 -19.98
C ASN A 290 26.20 -1.09 -18.52
N ASN A 291 25.19 -0.40 -17.99
CA ASN A 291 25.16 0.02 -16.59
C ASN A 291 24.02 -0.68 -15.84
N LEU A 292 22.76 -0.45 -16.25
CA LEU A 292 21.60 -0.84 -15.46
C LEU A 292 21.38 -2.36 -15.45
N LEU A 293 21.30 -3.00 -16.59
CA LEU A 293 21.04 -4.44 -16.69
C LEU A 293 22.15 -5.30 -16.05
N PRO A 294 23.46 -5.03 -16.27
CA PRO A 294 24.52 -5.75 -15.58
C PRO A 294 24.45 -5.60 -14.06
N TYR A 295 24.10 -4.39 -13.57
CA TYR A 295 23.89 -4.17 -12.13
C TYR A 295 22.78 -5.07 -11.58
N TRP A 296 21.63 -5.17 -12.25
CA TRP A 296 20.53 -6.03 -11.83
C TRP A 296 20.91 -7.52 -11.88
N ILE A 297 21.61 -7.95 -12.94
CA ILE A 297 22.05 -9.35 -13.06
C ILE A 297 22.95 -9.74 -11.90
N GLU A 298 23.96 -8.94 -11.58
CA GLU A 298 24.96 -9.27 -10.58
C GLU A 298 24.42 -9.13 -9.15
N ASN A 299 23.67 -8.09 -8.87
CA ASN A 299 23.25 -7.80 -7.50
C ASN A 299 21.93 -8.50 -7.11
N TYR A 300 21.06 -8.80 -8.10
CA TYR A 300 19.73 -9.32 -7.81
C TYR A 300 19.41 -10.65 -8.52
N PHE A 301 19.46 -10.73 -9.86
CA PHE A 301 18.94 -11.88 -10.59
C PHE A 301 19.62 -13.21 -10.24
N LYS A 302 20.90 -13.17 -9.93
CA LYS A 302 21.68 -14.34 -9.48
C LYS A 302 21.35 -14.80 -8.06
N LYS A 303 20.67 -13.97 -7.25
CA LYS A 303 20.32 -14.33 -5.88
C LYS A 303 19.20 -15.36 -5.86
N PRO A 304 19.24 -16.36 -4.94
CA PRO A 304 18.17 -17.36 -4.80
C PRO A 304 16.82 -16.75 -4.43
N GLY A 305 16.81 -15.67 -3.62
CA GLY A 305 15.62 -14.94 -3.21
C GLY A 305 14.99 -14.06 -4.30
N TYR A 306 15.64 -13.87 -5.46
CA TYR A 306 15.04 -13.10 -6.55
C TYR A 306 14.03 -13.94 -7.34
N LEU A 307 12.84 -13.38 -7.57
CA LEU A 307 11.75 -14.06 -8.27
C LEU A 307 12.12 -14.35 -9.73
N LYS A 308 12.00 -15.61 -10.11
CA LYS A 308 12.14 -16.11 -11.48
C LYS A 308 10.91 -16.93 -11.83
N VAL A 309 10.30 -16.63 -12.95
CA VAL A 309 9.21 -17.44 -13.53
C VAL A 309 9.76 -18.14 -14.77
N ASP A 310 9.68 -19.47 -14.77
CA ASP A 310 10.23 -20.29 -15.85
C ASP A 310 11.72 -19.97 -16.14
N ASN A 311 12.52 -19.78 -15.08
CA ASN A 311 13.92 -19.34 -15.08
C ASN A 311 14.17 -17.99 -15.77
N LYS A 312 13.15 -17.11 -15.82
CA LYS A 312 13.29 -15.71 -16.27
C LYS A 312 13.15 -14.78 -15.07
N PRO A 313 14.17 -13.95 -14.74
CA PRO A 313 14.02 -12.90 -13.74
C PRO A 313 12.85 -11.98 -14.09
N VAL A 314 12.02 -11.66 -13.11
CA VAL A 314 10.85 -10.77 -13.28
C VAL A 314 11.27 -9.32 -13.02
N VAL A 315 10.93 -8.43 -13.95
CA VAL A 315 11.14 -6.98 -13.81
C VAL A 315 9.86 -6.27 -14.21
N SER A 316 9.40 -5.36 -13.37
CA SER A 316 8.34 -4.43 -13.71
C SER A 316 8.91 -3.09 -14.16
N ILE A 317 8.35 -2.54 -15.25
CA ILE A 317 8.61 -1.17 -15.70
C ILE A 317 7.40 -0.32 -15.32
N TYR A 318 7.61 0.65 -14.42
CA TYR A 318 6.53 1.47 -13.89
C TYR A 318 6.02 2.48 -14.93
N ALA A 319 6.91 3.20 -15.62
CA ALA A 319 6.53 4.18 -16.64
C ALA A 319 7.01 3.76 -18.03
N LEU A 320 6.23 2.89 -18.69
CA LEU A 320 6.60 2.38 -20.02
C LEU A 320 6.77 3.51 -21.06
N HIS A 321 5.94 4.56 -21.02
CA HIS A 321 6.05 5.70 -21.92
C HIS A 321 7.38 6.44 -21.77
N LYS A 322 7.91 6.55 -20.54
CA LYS A 322 9.24 7.13 -20.28
C LYS A 322 10.35 6.24 -20.80
N PHE A 323 10.24 4.92 -20.62
CA PHE A 323 11.18 3.97 -21.20
C PHE A 323 11.24 4.08 -22.73
N VAL A 324 10.10 4.21 -23.39
CA VAL A 324 10.00 4.40 -24.84
C VAL A 324 10.60 5.75 -25.26
N GLU A 325 10.31 6.83 -24.53
CA GLU A 325 10.87 8.17 -24.77
C GLU A 325 12.41 8.16 -24.69
N GLN A 326 12.96 7.56 -23.62
CA GLN A 326 14.40 7.50 -23.37
C GLN A 326 15.17 6.67 -24.41
N LEU A 327 14.52 5.68 -25.01
CA LEU A 327 15.10 4.85 -26.06
C LEU A 327 14.81 5.36 -27.48
N GLY A 328 14.07 6.47 -27.62
CA GLY A 328 13.80 7.08 -28.93
C GLY A 328 12.72 6.38 -29.76
N GLY A 329 11.74 5.74 -29.09
CA GLY A 329 10.56 5.16 -29.73
C GLY A 329 10.37 3.67 -29.49
N THR A 330 9.16 3.14 -29.81
CA THR A 330 8.76 1.75 -29.55
C THR A 330 9.64 0.73 -30.28
N ALA A 331 10.07 1.00 -31.51
CA ALA A 331 10.93 0.10 -32.26
C ALA A 331 12.31 -0.09 -31.59
N ASN A 332 12.90 1.01 -31.10
CA ASN A 332 14.16 0.97 -30.37
C ASN A 332 13.98 0.28 -29.00
N ALA A 333 12.90 0.59 -28.30
CA ALA A 333 12.55 -0.09 -27.04
C ALA A 333 12.41 -1.61 -27.25
N ARG A 334 11.75 -2.04 -28.33
CA ARG A 334 11.66 -3.46 -28.70
C ARG A 334 13.03 -4.09 -28.96
N SER A 335 13.90 -3.39 -29.68
CA SER A 335 15.27 -3.85 -29.94
C SER A 335 16.05 -4.00 -28.63
N ALA A 336 15.97 -3.00 -27.75
CA ALA A 336 16.63 -3.02 -26.44
C ALA A 336 16.13 -4.18 -25.56
N VAL A 337 14.81 -4.42 -25.52
CA VAL A 337 14.21 -5.57 -24.83
C VAL A 337 14.76 -6.89 -25.37
N GLY A 338 14.91 -7.03 -26.69
CA GLY A 338 15.56 -8.19 -27.31
C GLY A 338 16.98 -8.41 -26.80
N LYS A 339 17.78 -7.34 -26.74
CA LYS A 339 19.16 -7.38 -26.22
C LYS A 339 19.23 -7.67 -24.72
N MET A 340 18.29 -7.13 -23.92
CA MET A 340 18.16 -7.49 -22.49
C MET A 340 17.90 -8.98 -22.32
N ASN A 341 16.99 -9.53 -23.13
CA ASN A 341 16.67 -10.96 -23.11
C ASN A 341 17.90 -11.83 -23.44
N ASP A 342 18.69 -11.43 -24.46
CA ASP A 342 19.89 -12.15 -24.85
C ASP A 342 21.01 -12.03 -23.79
N ALA A 343 21.18 -10.88 -23.16
CA ALA A 343 22.11 -10.70 -22.04
C ALA A 343 21.74 -11.58 -20.83
N CYS A 344 20.45 -11.69 -20.52
CA CYS A 344 19.98 -12.60 -19.45
C CYS A 344 20.23 -14.08 -19.83
N LYS A 345 20.05 -14.48 -21.10
CA LYS A 345 20.41 -15.82 -21.55
C LYS A 345 21.92 -16.10 -21.42
N ALA A 346 22.74 -15.12 -21.80
CA ALA A 346 24.20 -15.23 -21.64
C ALA A 346 24.60 -15.35 -20.16
N ALA A 347 23.80 -14.81 -19.24
CA ALA A 347 24.00 -14.94 -17.78
C ALA A 347 23.45 -16.25 -17.18
N GLY A 348 22.87 -17.16 -17.98
CA GLY A 348 22.41 -18.49 -17.58
C GLY A 348 20.89 -18.57 -17.26
N PHE A 349 20.12 -17.52 -17.57
CA PHE A 349 18.66 -17.53 -17.45
C PHE A 349 17.98 -18.00 -18.76
N ALA A 350 16.67 -18.26 -18.72
CA ALA A 350 15.89 -18.54 -19.93
C ALA A 350 15.51 -17.29 -20.73
N GLY A 351 15.93 -16.12 -20.26
CA GLY A 351 15.61 -14.79 -20.77
C GLY A 351 15.26 -13.85 -19.63
N ILE A 352 14.46 -12.83 -19.88
CA ILE A 352 13.90 -11.92 -18.89
C ILE A 352 12.37 -11.89 -19.05
N LEU A 353 11.63 -11.72 -17.96
CA LEU A 353 10.19 -11.53 -17.97
C LEU A 353 9.89 -10.08 -17.60
N LEU A 354 9.36 -9.32 -18.56
CA LEU A 354 9.05 -7.89 -18.40
C LEU A 354 7.55 -7.68 -18.28
N ILE A 355 7.13 -7.06 -17.19
CA ILE A 355 5.75 -6.63 -16.99
C ILE A 355 5.69 -5.10 -16.92
N SER A 356 4.60 -4.49 -17.41
CA SER A 356 4.45 -3.05 -17.41
C SER A 356 3.25 -2.59 -16.60
N GLU A 357 3.44 -1.52 -15.83
CA GLU A 357 2.34 -0.87 -15.12
C GLU A 357 1.48 -0.08 -16.11
N TYR A 358 0.13 -0.19 -15.95
CA TYR A 358 -0.85 0.66 -16.59
C TYR A 358 -2.20 0.54 -15.87
N ARG A 359 -2.78 1.67 -15.47
CA ARG A 359 -3.99 1.73 -14.62
C ARG A 359 -5.30 1.86 -15.40
N GLY A 360 -5.23 2.35 -16.63
CA GLY A 360 -6.40 2.64 -17.46
C GLY A 360 -6.93 1.44 -18.25
N THR A 361 -7.91 1.72 -19.09
CA THR A 361 -8.58 0.73 -19.94
C THR A 361 -8.44 1.01 -21.43
N GLU A 362 -7.75 2.08 -21.82
CA GLU A 362 -7.51 2.44 -23.21
C GLU A 362 -6.55 1.44 -23.88
N ALA A 363 -6.84 1.14 -25.15
CA ALA A 363 -6.06 0.16 -25.89
C ALA A 363 -4.64 0.64 -26.25
N ALA A 364 -4.45 1.95 -26.47
CA ALA A 364 -3.16 2.46 -26.98
C ALA A 364 -1.97 2.20 -26.05
N PRO A 365 -2.02 2.40 -24.70
CA PRO A 365 -0.91 2.03 -23.82
C PRO A 365 -0.66 0.52 -23.75
N LEU A 366 -1.72 -0.30 -23.83
CA LEU A 366 -1.56 -1.75 -23.89
C LEU A 366 -0.94 -2.20 -25.21
N GLN A 367 -1.31 -1.56 -26.31
CA GLN A 367 -0.70 -1.80 -27.63
C GLN A 367 0.78 -1.39 -27.61
N MET A 368 1.15 -0.26 -27.00
CA MET A 368 2.55 0.13 -26.79
C MET A 368 3.33 -0.96 -26.03
N ALA A 369 2.75 -1.56 -25.01
CA ALA A 369 3.39 -2.65 -24.27
C ALA A 369 3.67 -3.86 -25.17
N VAL A 370 2.73 -4.24 -26.05
CA VAL A 370 2.92 -5.28 -27.06
C VAL A 370 4.04 -4.92 -28.05
N GLU A 371 4.04 -3.70 -28.55
CA GLU A 371 5.05 -3.21 -29.51
C GLU A 371 6.45 -3.20 -28.90
N CYS A 372 6.58 -2.84 -27.62
CA CYS A 372 7.86 -2.90 -26.90
C CYS A 372 8.29 -4.32 -26.51
N GLY A 373 7.40 -5.32 -26.57
CA GLY A 373 7.71 -6.71 -26.21
C GLY A 373 7.60 -7.01 -24.74
N MET A 374 6.67 -6.35 -24.03
CA MET A 374 6.31 -6.71 -22.66
C MET A 374 5.57 -8.05 -22.64
N ASP A 375 5.83 -8.88 -21.63
CA ASP A 375 5.20 -10.20 -21.47
C ASP A 375 3.78 -10.09 -20.88
N ALA A 376 3.52 -9.07 -20.05
CA ALA A 376 2.22 -8.81 -19.42
C ALA A 376 2.08 -7.35 -18.98
N SER A 377 0.85 -6.96 -18.60
CA SER A 377 0.57 -5.70 -17.91
C SER A 377 -0.23 -5.92 -16.63
N TYR A 378 -0.06 -5.03 -15.68
CA TYR A 378 -0.82 -4.99 -14.42
C TYR A 378 -1.19 -3.54 -14.09
N ALA A 379 -2.00 -3.31 -13.04
CA ALA A 379 -2.24 -1.98 -12.51
C ALA A 379 -1.59 -1.85 -11.11
N TYR A 380 -0.93 -0.72 -10.84
CA TYR A 380 -0.45 -0.41 -9.48
C TYR A 380 -1.63 -0.22 -8.52
N CYS A 381 -2.58 0.59 -8.93
CA CYS A 381 -3.94 0.69 -8.39
C CYS A 381 -4.86 1.02 -9.56
N TYR A 382 -6.18 0.87 -9.42
CA TYR A 382 -7.09 1.26 -10.50
C TYR A 382 -7.42 2.75 -10.40
N GLY A 383 -7.52 3.41 -11.57
CA GLY A 383 -8.06 4.77 -11.66
C GLY A 383 -9.56 4.79 -11.33
N ILE A 384 -10.03 5.88 -10.74
CA ILE A 384 -11.46 6.10 -10.47
C ILE A 384 -12.07 6.68 -11.73
N ASP A 385 -12.90 5.91 -12.41
CA ASP A 385 -13.65 6.30 -13.61
C ASP A 385 -15.17 6.15 -13.45
N GLU A 386 -15.63 5.61 -12.32
CA GLU A 386 -17.03 5.36 -11.97
C GLU A 386 -17.34 5.77 -10.53
N ASP A 387 -18.62 5.82 -10.19
CA ASP A 387 -19.09 6.08 -8.83
C ASP A 387 -18.81 4.88 -7.92
N VAL A 388 -17.75 4.96 -7.12
CA VAL A 388 -17.33 3.90 -6.19
C VAL A 388 -18.29 3.71 -5.00
N SER A 389 -19.22 4.64 -4.77
CA SER A 389 -20.15 4.55 -3.64
C SER A 389 -21.26 3.49 -3.83
N LYS A 390 -21.47 3.02 -5.05
CA LYS A 390 -22.59 2.12 -5.35
C LYS A 390 -22.45 0.72 -4.77
N ASP A 391 -21.23 0.17 -4.75
CA ASP A 391 -20.96 -1.19 -4.28
C ASP A 391 -19.57 -1.32 -3.65
N ASP A 392 -19.15 -0.28 -2.97
CA ASP A 392 -17.85 -0.18 -2.31
C ASP A 392 -16.66 -0.41 -3.29
N GLY A 393 -16.84 -0.01 -4.56
CA GLY A 393 -15.79 -0.09 -5.59
C GLY A 393 -15.68 -1.44 -6.30
N VAL A 394 -16.50 -2.44 -5.97
CA VAL A 394 -16.43 -3.78 -6.59
C VAL A 394 -16.66 -3.70 -8.09
N GLY A 395 -17.72 -3.02 -8.52
CA GLY A 395 -18.05 -2.85 -9.95
C GLY A 395 -16.96 -2.13 -10.72
N MET A 396 -16.43 -1.03 -10.17
CA MET A 396 -15.35 -0.27 -10.80
C MET A 396 -14.11 -1.14 -11.06
N VAL A 397 -13.65 -1.87 -10.04
CA VAL A 397 -12.47 -2.74 -10.15
C VAL A 397 -12.68 -3.82 -11.19
N MET A 398 -13.80 -4.54 -11.11
CA MET A 398 -14.09 -5.66 -12.02
C MET A 398 -14.36 -5.19 -13.44
N ASN A 399 -15.03 -4.04 -13.65
CA ASN A 399 -15.22 -3.45 -14.97
C ASN A 399 -13.88 -3.07 -15.61
N ASN A 400 -12.98 -2.41 -14.86
CA ASN A 400 -11.65 -2.06 -15.35
C ASN A 400 -10.88 -3.33 -15.74
N LEU A 401 -10.78 -4.30 -14.85
CA LEU A 401 -10.07 -5.55 -15.10
C LEU A 401 -10.65 -6.32 -16.30
N ASN A 402 -11.97 -6.49 -16.37
CA ASN A 402 -12.64 -7.21 -17.45
C ASN A 402 -12.43 -6.52 -18.80
N ARG A 403 -12.49 -5.18 -18.87
CA ARG A 403 -12.23 -4.43 -20.11
C ARG A 403 -10.80 -4.67 -20.62
N ARG A 404 -9.80 -4.67 -19.73
CA ARG A 404 -8.41 -4.93 -20.08
C ARG A 404 -8.20 -6.37 -20.56
N VAL A 405 -8.76 -7.35 -19.86
CA VAL A 405 -8.69 -8.77 -20.24
C VAL A 405 -9.40 -8.99 -21.57
N LYS A 406 -10.58 -8.41 -21.77
CA LYS A 406 -11.37 -8.51 -23.01
C LYS A 406 -10.66 -7.87 -24.22
N ALA A 407 -9.84 -6.85 -24.01
CA ALA A 407 -9.06 -6.25 -25.10
C ALA A 407 -8.10 -7.27 -25.74
N GLY A 408 -7.66 -8.29 -25.03
CA GLY A 408 -6.91 -9.44 -25.57
C GLY A 408 -5.57 -9.10 -26.19
N LEU A 409 -4.99 -7.91 -25.90
CA LEU A 409 -3.76 -7.42 -26.52
C LEU A 409 -2.52 -8.12 -25.95
N LEU A 410 -2.47 -8.30 -24.63
CA LEU A 410 -1.39 -9.02 -23.93
C LEU A 410 -1.97 -9.59 -22.62
N PRO A 411 -1.28 -10.54 -21.96
CA PRO A 411 -1.67 -11.05 -20.65
C PRO A 411 -1.84 -9.92 -19.64
N ILE A 412 -2.95 -9.94 -18.87
CA ILE A 412 -3.22 -9.01 -17.79
C ILE A 412 -3.08 -9.74 -16.46
N ILE A 413 -2.09 -9.39 -15.67
CA ILE A 413 -1.95 -9.88 -14.30
C ILE A 413 -2.97 -9.11 -13.45
N PRO A 414 -3.93 -9.79 -12.80
CA PRO A 414 -4.91 -9.13 -11.96
C PRO A 414 -4.23 -8.42 -10.78
N THR A 415 -4.77 -7.27 -10.39
CA THR A 415 -4.44 -6.59 -9.14
C THR A 415 -5.65 -6.62 -8.23
N LEU A 416 -5.49 -7.10 -7.00
CA LEU A 416 -6.49 -7.05 -5.94
C LEU A 416 -6.25 -5.76 -5.12
N PRO A 417 -7.09 -4.73 -5.29
CA PRO A 417 -6.80 -3.42 -4.74
C PRO A 417 -7.36 -3.24 -3.34
N HIS A 418 -6.66 -2.45 -2.53
CA HIS A 418 -7.16 -1.89 -1.28
C HIS A 418 -7.77 -0.49 -1.48
N GLY A 419 -7.39 0.19 -2.54
CA GLY A 419 -7.80 1.56 -2.85
C GLY A 419 -6.69 2.56 -2.64
N TRP A 420 -7.03 3.86 -2.66
CA TRP A 420 -6.06 4.94 -2.55
C TRP A 420 -6.63 6.10 -1.71
N GLY A 421 -5.92 6.48 -0.65
CA GLY A 421 -6.33 7.54 0.27
C GLY A 421 -5.12 8.29 0.79
N PRO A 422 -4.52 9.20 -0.01
CA PRO A 422 -3.19 9.78 0.24
C PRO A 422 -3.18 10.86 1.31
N GLN A 423 -3.99 10.74 2.34
CA GLN A 423 -3.72 11.48 3.57
C GLN A 423 -2.46 10.88 4.21
N PRO A 424 -1.56 11.64 4.71
CA PRO A 424 -1.56 13.08 5.00
C PRO A 424 -1.04 13.98 3.88
N TRP A 425 -0.70 13.43 2.73
CA TRP A 425 -0.07 14.20 1.65
C TRP A 425 -0.99 15.23 1.03
N ILE A 426 -2.28 14.93 1.00
CA ILE A 426 -3.30 15.75 0.35
C ILE A 426 -4.45 15.97 1.32
N ASP A 427 -4.80 17.22 1.58
CA ASP A 427 -6.02 17.56 2.29
C ASP A 427 -7.22 17.28 1.39
N TYR A 428 -8.20 16.51 1.87
CA TYR A 428 -9.43 16.20 1.14
C TYR A 428 -10.18 17.43 0.61
N THR A 429 -10.05 18.56 1.26
CA THR A 429 -10.76 19.79 0.88
C THR A 429 -10.18 20.49 -0.33
N ASN A 430 -8.94 20.17 -0.74
CA ASN A 430 -8.21 20.89 -1.78
C ASN A 430 -7.58 19.95 -2.84
N TYR A 431 -8.11 18.76 -3.03
CA TYR A 431 -7.58 17.84 -4.03
C TYR A 431 -7.85 18.33 -5.46
N PRO A 432 -6.82 18.71 -6.24
CA PRO A 432 -7.02 19.41 -7.52
C PRO A 432 -7.47 18.51 -8.68
N PHE A 433 -7.48 17.19 -8.51
CA PHE A 433 -7.65 16.24 -9.62
C PHE A 433 -9.03 15.59 -9.69
N GLY A 434 -10.01 16.05 -8.89
CA GLY A 434 -11.43 15.67 -9.04
C GLY A 434 -11.77 14.20 -8.86
N GLY A 435 -10.81 13.30 -8.76
CA GLY A 435 -11.01 11.88 -8.47
C GLY A 435 -11.05 11.68 -6.96
N GLY A 436 -12.17 11.24 -6.43
CA GLY A 436 -12.31 10.99 -4.99
C GLY A 436 -11.29 9.98 -4.48
N PHE A 437 -10.94 10.10 -3.21
CA PHE A 437 -10.27 9.02 -2.49
C PHE A 437 -11.24 7.85 -2.38
N TRP A 438 -10.75 6.66 -2.56
CA TRP A 438 -11.55 5.46 -2.43
C TRP A 438 -10.76 4.40 -1.66
N ARG A 439 -11.45 3.65 -0.83
CA ARG A 439 -10.87 2.52 -0.11
C ARG A 439 -11.90 1.40 -0.10
N VAL A 440 -11.40 0.20 -0.28
CA VAL A 440 -12.20 -1.02 -0.26
C VAL A 440 -12.16 -1.59 1.15
N GLY A 441 -13.30 -1.63 1.82
CA GLY A 441 -13.41 -2.29 3.12
C GLY A 441 -13.30 -3.83 2.99
N PRO A 442 -13.02 -4.56 4.09
CA PRO A 442 -12.84 -6.01 4.04
C PRO A 442 -13.98 -6.79 3.37
N PRO A 443 -15.26 -6.46 3.56
CA PRO A 443 -16.35 -7.17 2.86
C PRO A 443 -16.33 -7.02 1.34
N ALA A 444 -16.02 -5.81 0.83
CA ALA A 444 -15.91 -5.56 -0.60
C ALA A 444 -14.62 -6.16 -1.17
N PHE A 445 -13.51 -6.08 -0.43
CA PHE A 445 -12.25 -6.72 -0.77
C PHE A 445 -12.42 -8.23 -0.96
N ARG A 446 -13.16 -8.89 -0.06
CA ARG A 446 -13.49 -10.33 -0.18
C ARG A 446 -14.28 -10.63 -1.46
N LYS A 447 -15.26 -9.79 -1.83
CA LYS A 447 -16.03 -9.96 -3.08
C LYS A 447 -15.13 -9.81 -4.31
N ILE A 448 -14.26 -8.80 -4.33
CA ILE A 448 -13.31 -8.58 -5.44
C ILE A 448 -12.34 -9.76 -5.53
N ALA A 449 -11.77 -10.21 -4.41
CA ALA A 449 -10.84 -11.33 -4.35
C ALA A 449 -11.47 -12.62 -4.93
N ALA A 450 -12.72 -12.93 -4.55
CA ALA A 450 -13.43 -14.10 -5.08
C ALA A 450 -13.64 -14.00 -6.60
N GLN A 451 -14.08 -12.84 -7.13
CA GLN A 451 -14.27 -12.64 -8.56
C GLN A 451 -12.95 -12.66 -9.34
N ILE A 452 -11.87 -12.12 -8.77
CA ILE A 452 -10.55 -12.20 -9.37
C ILE A 452 -10.09 -13.65 -9.45
N LYS A 453 -10.30 -14.44 -8.39
CA LYS A 453 -9.96 -15.87 -8.41
C LYS A 453 -10.73 -16.62 -9.50
N GLU A 454 -12.04 -16.40 -9.62
CA GLU A 454 -12.85 -16.98 -10.72
C GLU A 454 -12.31 -16.57 -12.09
N LEU A 455 -11.93 -15.31 -12.27
CA LEU A 455 -11.34 -14.82 -13.51
C LEU A 455 -10.01 -15.53 -13.79
N MET A 456 -9.12 -15.66 -12.81
CA MET A 456 -7.83 -16.34 -12.95
C MET A 456 -8.01 -17.82 -13.31
N ASP A 457 -8.92 -18.51 -12.63
CA ASP A 457 -9.22 -19.94 -12.86
C ASP A 457 -9.84 -20.19 -14.25
N SER A 458 -10.49 -19.18 -14.85
CA SER A 458 -11.03 -19.24 -16.21
C SER A 458 -9.99 -19.04 -17.32
N GLN A 459 -8.78 -18.57 -16.97
CA GLN A 459 -7.74 -18.30 -17.96
C GLN A 459 -7.01 -19.59 -18.40
N PRO A 460 -6.33 -19.59 -19.55
CA PRO A 460 -5.57 -20.73 -20.02
C PRO A 460 -4.57 -21.21 -18.95
N LYS A 461 -4.65 -22.49 -18.59
CA LYS A 461 -3.82 -23.09 -17.55
C LYS A 461 -2.34 -22.87 -17.82
N GLY A 462 -1.60 -22.40 -16.81
CA GLY A 462 -0.17 -22.12 -16.90
C GLY A 462 0.19 -20.76 -17.50
N SER A 463 -0.79 -19.98 -17.98
CA SER A 463 -0.56 -18.57 -18.36
C SER A 463 -0.23 -17.71 -17.14
N LEU A 464 0.42 -16.56 -17.35
CA LEU A 464 0.66 -15.60 -16.25
C LEU A 464 -0.66 -15.13 -15.60
N GLN A 465 -1.71 -14.93 -16.41
CA GLN A 465 -3.03 -14.53 -15.94
C GLN A 465 -3.69 -15.57 -15.02
N SER A 466 -3.42 -16.88 -15.21
CA SER A 466 -4.01 -17.93 -14.39
C SER A 466 -3.23 -18.21 -13.11
N ARG A 467 -2.00 -17.76 -13.00
CA ARG A 467 -1.11 -18.13 -11.89
C ARG A 467 -0.52 -16.98 -11.09
N MET A 468 -0.54 -15.74 -11.59
CA MET A 468 0.04 -14.60 -10.89
C MET A 468 -1.03 -13.59 -10.50
N LEU A 469 -1.01 -13.18 -9.25
CA LEU A 469 -1.84 -12.13 -8.66
C LEU A 469 -0.92 -11.07 -8.03
N LEU A 470 -1.22 -9.80 -8.23
CA LEU A 470 -0.62 -8.72 -7.46
C LEU A 470 -1.62 -8.14 -6.48
N LEU A 471 -1.14 -7.79 -5.30
CA LEU A 471 -1.90 -7.05 -4.30
C LEU A 471 -1.45 -5.59 -4.35
N ASP A 472 -2.43 -4.71 -4.30
CA ASP A 472 -2.19 -3.27 -4.21
C ASP A 472 -1.66 -2.98 -2.80
N ASN A 473 -0.45 -2.69 -2.76
CA ASN A 473 0.51 -2.30 -1.76
C ASN A 473 0.51 -3.02 -0.41
N TRP A 474 1.69 -3.50 -0.06
CA TRP A 474 1.97 -4.01 1.26
C TRP A 474 1.98 -2.88 2.30
N ASN A 475 2.69 -1.78 2.02
CA ASN A 475 3.09 -0.82 3.03
C ASN A 475 3.09 0.65 2.56
N GLU A 476 2.26 1.05 1.60
CA GLU A 476 2.17 2.46 1.16
C GLU A 476 1.35 3.29 2.15
N TRP A 477 1.86 3.45 3.38
CA TRP A 477 1.18 4.14 4.49
C TRP A 477 0.81 5.58 4.17
N GLY A 478 1.64 6.26 3.39
CA GLY A 478 1.44 7.65 2.96
C GLY A 478 0.31 7.81 1.96
N GLU A 479 0.09 6.81 1.13
CA GLU A 479 -0.94 6.83 0.09
C GLU A 479 -2.23 6.11 0.49
N GLY A 480 -2.28 5.58 1.72
CA GLY A 480 -3.48 4.96 2.27
C GLY A 480 -3.86 3.64 1.63
N HIS A 481 -2.95 2.98 0.92
CA HIS A 481 -3.10 1.63 0.43
C HIS A 481 -2.02 0.73 1.03
N TYR A 482 -2.39 0.01 2.05
CA TYR A 482 -1.52 -0.87 2.83
C TYR A 482 -2.31 -2.07 3.34
N LEU A 483 -1.79 -3.27 3.08
CA LEU A 483 -2.37 -4.54 3.50
C LEU A 483 -1.65 -5.12 4.71
N ALA A 484 -0.43 -4.65 5.00
CA ALA A 484 0.30 -5.05 6.20
C ALA A 484 -0.53 -4.78 7.46
N PRO A 485 -0.48 -5.66 8.46
CA PRO A 485 -1.31 -5.54 9.66
C PRO A 485 -1.11 -4.22 10.37
N CYS A 486 -2.20 -3.58 10.76
CA CYS A 486 -2.19 -2.29 11.43
C CYS A 486 -3.35 -2.14 12.41
N ARG A 487 -3.38 -1.03 13.14
CA ARG A 487 -4.44 -0.74 14.12
C ARG A 487 -5.82 -0.55 13.52
N GLU A 488 -5.92 -0.15 12.25
CA GLU A 488 -7.21 0.12 11.60
C GLU A 488 -7.96 -1.16 11.24
N HIS A 489 -7.26 -2.18 10.76
CA HIS A 489 -7.91 -3.36 10.20
C HIS A 489 -7.30 -4.70 10.67
N GLY A 490 -6.30 -4.67 11.55
CA GLY A 490 -5.66 -5.90 12.00
C GLY A 490 -5.11 -6.73 10.85
N PHE A 491 -5.42 -8.01 10.82
CA PHE A 491 -5.05 -8.96 9.77
C PHE A 491 -6.17 -9.20 8.73
N ALA A 492 -7.30 -8.49 8.83
CA ALA A 492 -8.52 -8.80 8.07
C ALA A 492 -8.32 -8.95 6.55
N TYR A 493 -7.45 -8.15 5.93
CA TYR A 493 -7.17 -8.26 4.49
C TYR A 493 -6.28 -9.46 4.17
N LEU A 494 -5.31 -9.76 5.02
CA LEU A 494 -4.42 -10.91 4.86
C LEU A 494 -5.20 -12.21 5.05
N ASP A 495 -6.09 -12.28 6.05
CA ASP A 495 -7.00 -13.41 6.27
C ASP A 495 -7.88 -13.69 5.07
N ILE A 496 -8.37 -12.63 4.38
CA ILE A 496 -9.16 -12.79 3.16
C ILE A 496 -8.32 -13.39 2.04
N VAL A 497 -7.07 -12.95 1.87
CA VAL A 497 -6.16 -13.54 0.87
C VAL A 497 -5.94 -15.01 1.17
N ARG A 498 -5.66 -15.35 2.43
CA ARG A 498 -5.49 -16.74 2.88
C ARG A 498 -6.73 -17.58 2.60
N ASP A 499 -7.90 -17.14 3.03
CA ASP A 499 -9.17 -17.86 2.87
C ASP A 499 -9.52 -18.17 1.42
N ILE A 500 -9.22 -17.24 0.49
CA ILE A 500 -9.65 -17.33 -0.90
C ILE A 500 -8.63 -18.06 -1.77
N PHE A 501 -7.34 -17.83 -1.53
CA PHE A 501 -6.28 -18.29 -2.45
C PHE A 501 -5.44 -19.44 -1.91
N CYS A 502 -5.52 -19.77 -0.62
CA CYS A 502 -4.77 -20.88 -0.06
C CYS A 502 -5.58 -22.16 0.06
N LYS A 503 -4.90 -23.28 0.19
CA LYS A 503 -5.49 -24.61 0.34
C LYS A 503 -5.73 -24.91 1.82
N GLY A 504 -6.97 -25.28 2.12
CA GLY A 504 -7.36 -25.88 3.40
C GLY A 504 -7.34 -24.94 4.61
N PRO A 505 -8.05 -25.31 5.65
CA PRO A 505 -7.92 -24.68 6.95
C PRO A 505 -6.69 -25.27 7.63
N SER A 506 -5.50 -24.76 7.37
CA SER A 506 -4.44 -24.98 8.35
C SER A 506 -4.79 -24.14 9.56
N GLU A 507 -4.79 -24.71 10.77
CA GLU A 507 -4.85 -23.94 11.99
C GLU A 507 -3.80 -22.85 11.91
N HIS A 508 -4.25 -21.60 11.98
CA HIS A 508 -3.38 -20.43 11.89
C HIS A 508 -3.68 -19.52 13.07
N VAL A 509 -2.63 -19.03 13.69
CA VAL A 509 -2.73 -18.06 14.78
C VAL A 509 -1.85 -16.87 14.43
N ASP A 510 -2.48 -15.75 14.14
CA ASP A 510 -1.78 -14.50 13.95
C ASP A 510 -1.03 -14.07 15.19
N LEU A 511 0.16 -13.56 15.02
CA LEU A 511 1.01 -13.05 16.09
C LEU A 511 1.42 -11.60 15.77
N VAL A 512 1.39 -10.76 16.79
CA VAL A 512 2.10 -9.48 16.76
C VAL A 512 3.41 -9.59 17.53
N PRO A 513 4.39 -8.69 17.35
CA PRO A 513 5.67 -8.78 18.04
C PRO A 513 5.54 -8.91 19.57
N GLU A 514 4.57 -8.24 20.15
CA GLU A 514 4.32 -8.26 21.60
C GLU A 514 3.89 -9.65 22.12
N ASP A 515 3.26 -10.47 21.29
CA ASP A 515 2.90 -11.85 21.63
C ASP A 515 4.14 -12.74 21.82
N ALA A 516 5.20 -12.41 21.06
CA ALA A 516 6.51 -13.08 21.15
C ALA A 516 7.47 -12.41 22.15
N GLY A 517 7.00 -11.44 22.93
CA GLY A 517 7.83 -10.66 23.86
C GLY A 517 8.86 -9.75 23.17
N ARG A 518 8.56 -9.34 21.94
CA ARG A 518 9.40 -8.46 21.10
C ARG A 518 8.65 -7.17 20.78
N GLY A 519 9.25 -6.23 20.04
CA GLY A 519 8.57 -5.02 19.57
C GLY A 519 7.74 -4.24 20.63
N PRO A 520 6.92 -3.27 20.21
CA PRO A 520 6.95 -2.72 18.86
C PRO A 520 8.29 -2.09 18.53
N TYR A 521 8.64 -2.03 17.25
CA TYR A 521 9.94 -1.55 16.76
C TYR A 521 10.01 -0.02 16.63
N ASP A 522 9.48 0.69 17.61
CA ASP A 522 9.41 2.16 17.62
C ASP A 522 10.76 2.85 17.98
N ALA A 523 11.71 2.11 18.52
CA ALA A 523 12.90 2.70 19.18
C ALA A 523 13.76 3.54 18.22
N GLY A 524 13.93 3.09 16.98
CA GLY A 524 14.70 3.80 15.96
C GLY A 524 14.10 5.16 15.64
N TYR A 525 12.82 5.18 15.32
CA TYR A 525 12.07 6.40 15.02
C TYR A 525 12.03 7.37 16.21
N ARG A 526 11.74 6.87 17.40
CA ARG A 526 11.73 7.70 18.63
C ARG A 526 13.11 8.29 18.95
N SER A 527 14.18 7.57 18.66
CA SER A 527 15.55 8.07 18.82
C SER A 527 15.84 9.20 17.83
N TRP A 528 15.47 9.00 16.57
CA TRP A 528 15.63 10.02 15.53
C TRP A 528 14.83 11.28 15.83
N LEU A 529 13.58 11.20 16.29
CA LEU A 529 12.77 12.36 16.69
C LEU A 529 13.44 13.24 17.75
N LYS A 530 14.22 12.64 18.66
CA LYS A 530 14.96 13.41 19.67
C LYS A 530 16.09 14.24 19.06
N THR A 531 16.63 13.83 17.92
CA THR A 531 17.69 14.57 17.21
C THR A 531 17.15 15.73 16.37
N GLN A 532 15.82 15.79 16.15
CA GLN A 532 15.17 16.83 15.37
C GLN A 532 14.68 18.03 16.24
N LYS A 533 14.79 17.90 17.57
CA LYS A 533 14.48 18.97 18.55
C LYS A 533 15.73 19.75 18.90
#